data_5adc21b1a2e5cafb0c590199ce6cf2e9
#
_entry.id   5adc21b1a2e5cafb0c590199ce6cf2e9
#
_cell.length_a   1.000
_cell.length_b   1.000
_cell.length_c   1.000
_cell.angle_alpha   90.00
_cell.angle_beta   90.00
_cell.angle_gamma   90.00
#
_symmetry.space_group_name_H-M   'P 1'
#
loop_
_entity.id
_entity.type
_entity.pdbx_description
1 polymer ?
#
loop_
_entity_poly.entity_id
_entity_poly.type
_entity_poly.pdbx_seq_one_letter_code
_entity_poly.pdbx_strand_id
1 'polypeptide(L)'
;LQPAKGLLDVLGSNSVDISSVLLSTNIEKLSILPCGTRHDRATELLASDAMIQLLQDISIRYPDRIVIFDSPPLLLTTEARVLATHMGQIVMVVQAGNTTQAAVNEALATVDACPVKMMVLNQARQSASERYGYGYGYGYGYGHETQ
;
A
#
# COMPACT_ATOMS: atom_id res chain seq x y z
N LEU A 1 -8.57 7.24 -25.68
CA LEU A 1 -7.54 6.30 -25.18
C LEU A 1 -8.26 5.07 -24.67
N GLN A 2 -7.99 3.90 -25.28
CA GLN A 2 -8.48 2.65 -24.68
C GLN A 2 -7.79 2.48 -23.31
N PRO A 3 -8.53 2.10 -22.25
CA PRO A 3 -7.92 1.79 -20.98
C PRO A 3 -6.89 0.66 -21.17
N ALA A 4 -5.72 0.81 -20.60
CA ALA A 4 -4.72 -0.24 -20.61
C ALA A 4 -5.27 -1.48 -19.88
N LYS A 5 -5.08 -2.67 -20.43
CA LYS A 5 -5.37 -3.92 -19.70
C LYS A 5 -4.54 -3.98 -18.42
N GLY A 6 -5.07 -4.64 -17.39
CA GLY A 6 -4.42 -4.72 -16.11
C GLY A 6 -4.95 -5.83 -15.21
N LEU A 7 -4.88 -5.63 -13.90
CA LEU A 7 -5.20 -6.62 -12.87
C LEU A 7 -6.58 -7.28 -13.10
N LEU A 8 -7.64 -6.49 -13.28
CA LEU A 8 -9.00 -7.04 -13.43
C LEU A 8 -9.16 -7.84 -14.73
N ASP A 9 -8.42 -7.50 -15.80
CA ASP A 9 -8.44 -8.28 -17.04
C ASP A 9 -7.72 -9.61 -16.88
N VAL A 10 -6.64 -9.66 -16.07
CA VAL A 10 -5.95 -10.92 -15.72
C VAL A 10 -6.86 -11.81 -14.88
N LEU A 11 -7.53 -11.24 -13.87
CA LEU A 11 -8.42 -12.00 -12.97
C LEU A 11 -9.70 -12.47 -13.68
N GLY A 12 -10.21 -11.69 -14.63
CA GLY A 12 -11.43 -11.98 -15.37
C GLY A 12 -11.27 -12.94 -16.54
N SER A 13 -10.05 -13.26 -16.96
CA SER A 13 -9.77 -14.06 -18.15
C SER A 13 -8.51 -14.91 -18.00
N ASN A 14 -8.64 -16.21 -18.15
CA ASN A 14 -7.49 -17.15 -18.13
C ASN A 14 -6.51 -16.96 -19.32
N SER A 15 -6.82 -16.07 -20.26
CA SER A 15 -6.01 -15.84 -21.46
C SER A 15 -5.05 -14.66 -21.37
N VAL A 16 -5.12 -13.85 -20.29
CA VAL A 16 -4.26 -12.68 -20.11
C VAL A 16 -3.17 -12.99 -19.09
N ASP A 17 -1.94 -13.09 -19.55
CA ASP A 17 -0.78 -13.26 -18.65
C ASP A 17 -0.37 -11.91 -18.06
N ILE A 18 0.02 -11.91 -16.77
CA ILE A 18 0.43 -10.70 -16.06
C ILE A 18 1.62 -10.00 -16.73
N SER A 19 2.55 -10.76 -17.31
CA SER A 19 3.72 -10.17 -18.00
C SER A 19 3.34 -9.32 -19.20
N SER A 20 2.19 -9.62 -19.83
CA SER A 20 1.70 -8.87 -21.00
C SER A 20 1.06 -7.53 -20.66
N VAL A 21 0.70 -7.30 -19.40
CA VAL A 21 0.03 -6.08 -18.92
C VAL A 21 0.89 -5.27 -17.96
N LEU A 22 2.05 -5.78 -17.54
CA LEU A 22 3.04 -5.06 -16.76
C LEU A 22 3.71 -3.97 -17.60
N LEU A 23 3.62 -2.73 -17.12
CA LEU A 23 4.23 -1.57 -17.76
C LEU A 23 5.60 -1.29 -17.14
N SER A 24 6.62 -1.26 -17.98
CA SER A 24 7.94 -0.75 -17.59
C SER A 24 7.90 0.77 -17.44
N THR A 25 8.64 1.30 -16.47
CA THR A 25 8.79 2.74 -16.28
C THR A 25 10.20 3.21 -16.62
N ASN A 26 10.41 4.52 -16.64
CA ASN A 26 11.75 5.12 -16.75
C ASN A 26 12.54 5.07 -15.43
N ILE A 27 11.95 4.55 -14.37
CA ILE A 27 12.62 4.34 -13.07
C ILE A 27 13.09 2.88 -13.04
N GLU A 28 14.40 2.72 -12.79
CA GLU A 28 14.97 1.38 -12.71
C GLU A 28 14.26 0.52 -11.67
N LYS A 29 13.95 -0.73 -12.02
CA LYS A 29 13.28 -1.73 -11.17
C LYS A 29 11.84 -1.39 -10.74
N LEU A 30 11.24 -0.33 -11.29
CA LEU A 30 9.85 -0.02 -11.07
C LEU A 30 9.01 -0.45 -12.27
N SER A 31 8.01 -1.30 -12.02
CA SER A 31 6.97 -1.68 -12.98
C SER A 31 5.59 -1.33 -12.41
N ILE A 32 4.65 -1.02 -13.27
CA ILE A 32 3.28 -0.69 -12.90
C ILE A 32 2.35 -1.71 -13.51
N LEU A 33 1.49 -2.30 -12.69
CA LEU A 33 0.33 -3.08 -13.13
C LEU A 33 -0.90 -2.18 -13.01
N PRO A 34 -1.51 -1.75 -14.13
CA PRO A 34 -2.75 -0.98 -14.09
C PRO A 34 -3.89 -1.78 -13.46
N CYS A 35 -4.91 -1.10 -12.98
CA CYS A 35 -6.16 -1.74 -12.53
C CYS A 35 -6.82 -2.53 -13.67
N GLY A 36 -6.74 -2.01 -14.89
CA GLY A 36 -7.35 -2.63 -16.08
C GLY A 36 -8.72 -2.05 -16.41
N THR A 37 -9.48 -2.80 -17.20
CA THR A 37 -10.83 -2.43 -17.60
C THR A 37 -11.77 -2.49 -16.41
N ARG A 38 -12.59 -1.46 -16.24
CA ARG A 38 -13.60 -1.44 -15.17
C ARG A 38 -14.54 -2.64 -15.31
N HIS A 39 -14.76 -3.34 -14.19
CA HIS A 39 -15.56 -4.55 -14.15
C HIS A 39 -16.60 -4.47 -13.05
N ASP A 40 -17.88 -4.78 -13.36
CA ASP A 40 -18.98 -4.69 -12.38
C ASP A 40 -18.82 -5.68 -11.21
N ARG A 41 -18.07 -6.77 -11.43
CA ARG A 41 -17.73 -7.77 -10.40
C ARG A 41 -16.30 -7.63 -9.88
N ALA A 42 -15.76 -6.41 -9.82
CA ALA A 42 -14.39 -6.17 -9.38
C ALA A 42 -14.13 -6.73 -7.97
N THR A 43 -15.05 -6.51 -7.04
CA THR A 43 -14.97 -7.03 -5.66
C THR A 43 -14.90 -8.56 -5.64
N GLU A 44 -15.72 -9.24 -6.43
CA GLU A 44 -15.74 -10.71 -6.52
C GLU A 44 -14.44 -11.25 -7.12
N LEU A 45 -13.92 -10.60 -8.16
CA LEU A 45 -12.65 -10.96 -8.78
C LEU A 45 -11.49 -10.83 -7.80
N LEU A 46 -11.45 -9.74 -7.03
CA LEU A 46 -10.44 -9.52 -6.00
C LEU A 46 -10.55 -10.51 -4.83
N ALA A 47 -11.76 -11.01 -4.54
CA ALA A 47 -12.01 -12.03 -3.51
C ALA A 47 -11.81 -13.48 -4.00
N SER A 48 -11.53 -13.68 -5.28
CA SER A 48 -11.52 -15.01 -5.90
C SER A 48 -10.21 -15.78 -5.64
N ASP A 49 -10.29 -17.10 -5.82
CA ASP A 49 -9.11 -17.97 -5.83
C ASP A 49 -8.09 -17.56 -6.91
N ALA A 50 -8.56 -16.96 -8.02
CA ALA A 50 -7.68 -16.44 -9.06
C ALA A 50 -6.77 -15.32 -8.53
N MET A 51 -7.25 -14.48 -7.63
CA MET A 51 -6.41 -13.46 -6.97
C MET A 51 -5.34 -14.10 -6.08
N ILE A 52 -5.71 -15.13 -5.31
CA ILE A 52 -4.76 -15.86 -4.46
C ILE A 52 -3.68 -16.53 -5.31
N GLN A 53 -4.06 -17.20 -6.41
CA GLN A 53 -3.13 -17.81 -7.34
C GLN A 53 -2.21 -16.78 -8.00
N LEU A 54 -2.76 -15.64 -8.42
CA LEU A 54 -1.97 -14.55 -8.99
C LEU A 54 -0.91 -14.02 -8.02
N LEU A 55 -1.27 -13.83 -6.74
CA LEU A 55 -0.31 -13.40 -5.71
C LEU A 55 0.79 -14.43 -5.48
N GLN A 56 0.46 -15.71 -5.48
CA GLN A 56 1.43 -16.81 -5.39
C GLN A 56 2.36 -16.82 -6.62
N ASP A 57 1.81 -16.70 -7.81
CA ASP A 57 2.59 -16.63 -9.05
C ASP A 57 3.54 -15.44 -9.07
N ILE A 58 3.09 -14.27 -8.63
CA ILE A 58 3.94 -13.08 -8.52
C ILE A 58 5.08 -13.33 -7.54
N SER A 59 4.82 -13.93 -6.40
CA SER A 59 5.84 -14.22 -5.39
C SER A 59 6.91 -15.20 -5.87
N ILE A 60 6.53 -16.14 -6.71
CA ILE A 60 7.44 -17.13 -7.30
C ILE A 60 8.24 -16.54 -8.46
N ARG A 61 7.56 -15.80 -9.36
CA ARG A 61 8.21 -15.22 -10.56
C ARG A 61 9.10 -14.03 -10.25
N TYR A 62 8.80 -13.27 -9.18
CA TYR A 62 9.48 -12.03 -8.82
C TYR A 62 9.87 -12.01 -7.34
N PRO A 63 10.72 -12.95 -6.87
CA PRO A 63 11.06 -13.09 -5.44
C PRO A 63 11.88 -11.93 -4.90
N ASP A 64 12.46 -11.10 -5.77
CA ASP A 64 13.25 -9.91 -5.44
C ASP A 64 12.41 -8.62 -5.44
N ARG A 65 11.08 -8.71 -5.64
CA ARG A 65 10.20 -7.55 -5.77
C ARG A 65 9.32 -7.36 -4.54
N ILE A 66 9.06 -6.09 -4.23
CA ILE A 66 8.01 -5.69 -3.30
C ILE A 66 6.80 -5.30 -4.13
N VAL A 67 5.65 -5.90 -3.83
CA VAL A 67 4.38 -5.57 -4.48
C VAL A 67 3.62 -4.59 -3.60
N ILE A 68 3.30 -3.43 -4.16
CA ILE A 68 2.54 -2.39 -3.47
C ILE A 68 1.19 -2.25 -4.17
N PHE A 69 0.11 -2.40 -3.41
CA PHE A 69 -1.25 -2.16 -3.88
C PHE A 69 -1.68 -0.76 -3.47
N ASP A 70 -1.90 0.11 -4.47
CA ASP A 70 -2.56 1.39 -4.26
C ASP A 70 -4.07 1.18 -4.34
N SER A 71 -4.77 1.43 -3.24
CA SER A 71 -6.19 1.13 -3.10
C SER A 71 -7.04 2.37 -2.87
N PRO A 72 -8.32 2.33 -3.23
CA PRO A 72 -9.27 3.36 -2.84
C PRO A 72 -9.37 3.51 -1.30
N PRO A 73 -10.01 4.58 -0.81
CA PRO A 73 -10.19 4.77 0.63
C PRO A 73 -10.92 3.59 1.29
N LEU A 74 -10.34 3.06 2.36
CA LEU A 74 -10.76 1.82 3.02
C LEU A 74 -12.21 1.85 3.54
N LEU A 75 -12.68 3.00 4.03
CA LEU A 75 -14.03 3.13 4.56
C LEU A 75 -15.10 3.35 3.47
N LEU A 76 -14.69 3.70 2.24
CA LEU A 76 -15.60 4.04 1.16
C LEU A 76 -15.88 2.88 0.20
N THR A 77 -14.98 1.88 0.12
CA THR A 77 -15.08 0.83 -0.90
C THR A 77 -14.92 -0.56 -0.31
N THR A 78 -15.66 -1.51 -0.87
CA THR A 78 -15.55 -2.93 -0.52
C THR A 78 -14.27 -3.54 -1.08
N GLU A 79 -13.83 -3.08 -2.25
CA GLU A 79 -12.61 -3.53 -2.93
C GLU A 79 -11.37 -3.33 -2.05
N ALA A 80 -11.26 -2.18 -1.39
CA ALA A 80 -10.15 -1.90 -0.47
C ALA A 80 -10.11 -2.87 0.71
N ARG A 81 -11.28 -3.21 1.27
CA ARG A 81 -11.39 -4.18 2.38
C ARG A 81 -11.03 -5.59 1.93
N VAL A 82 -11.48 -5.99 0.75
CA VAL A 82 -11.15 -7.30 0.18
C VAL A 82 -9.66 -7.39 -0.11
N LEU A 83 -9.06 -6.38 -0.73
CA LEU A 83 -7.61 -6.34 -0.94
C LEU A 83 -6.84 -6.47 0.37
N ALA A 84 -7.27 -5.80 1.41
CA ALA A 84 -6.63 -5.84 2.73
C ALA A 84 -6.54 -7.26 3.31
N THR A 85 -7.49 -8.16 2.99
CA THR A 85 -7.46 -9.56 3.46
C THR A 85 -6.33 -10.39 2.87
N HIS A 86 -5.78 -9.97 1.75
CA HIS A 86 -4.67 -10.65 1.07
C HIS A 86 -3.29 -10.07 1.45
N MET A 87 -3.25 -8.97 2.21
CA MET A 87 -2.00 -8.25 2.48
C MET A 87 -1.34 -8.72 3.77
N GLY A 88 -0.03 -8.96 3.71
CA GLY A 88 0.79 -9.22 4.90
C GLY A 88 1.11 -7.95 5.68
N GLN A 89 1.08 -6.79 5.02
CA GLN A 89 1.35 -5.49 5.62
C GLN A 89 0.42 -4.42 5.03
N ILE A 90 -0.07 -3.53 5.87
CA ILE A 90 -0.92 -2.41 5.47
C ILE A 90 -0.29 -1.11 5.94
N VAL A 91 -0.19 -0.13 5.04
CA VAL A 91 0.16 1.25 5.36
C VAL A 91 -1.08 2.11 5.23
N MET A 92 -1.60 2.57 6.36
CA MET A 92 -2.76 3.46 6.42
C MET A 92 -2.30 4.91 6.31
N VAL A 93 -2.74 5.59 5.27
CA VAL A 93 -2.43 7.01 5.07
C VAL A 93 -3.54 7.85 5.69
N VAL A 94 -3.18 8.67 6.69
CA VAL A 94 -4.08 9.54 7.45
C VAL A 94 -3.78 10.99 7.10
N GLN A 95 -4.80 11.75 6.73
CA GLN A 95 -4.63 13.19 6.43
C GLN A 95 -4.69 14.01 7.71
N ALA A 96 -3.59 14.72 8.01
CA ALA A 96 -3.51 15.60 9.17
C ALA A 96 -4.57 16.70 9.11
N GLY A 97 -5.23 16.95 10.25
CA GLY A 97 -6.22 18.01 10.40
C GLY A 97 -7.56 17.75 9.69
N ASN A 98 -7.72 16.63 8.96
CA ASN A 98 -8.95 16.30 8.26
C ASN A 98 -9.54 14.94 8.67
N THR A 99 -8.70 13.92 8.80
CA THR A 99 -9.16 12.58 9.22
C THR A 99 -9.37 12.55 10.73
N THR A 100 -10.58 12.23 11.17
CA THR A 100 -10.92 12.14 12.59
C THR A 100 -10.36 10.87 13.22
N GLN A 101 -10.11 10.90 14.53
CA GLN A 101 -9.67 9.71 15.28
C GLN A 101 -10.71 8.58 15.21
N ALA A 102 -12.01 8.90 15.19
CA ALA A 102 -13.08 7.94 15.04
C ALA A 102 -12.96 7.18 13.70
N ALA A 103 -12.73 7.92 12.59
CA ALA A 103 -12.54 7.31 11.27
C ALA A 103 -11.28 6.41 11.22
N VAL A 104 -10.19 6.81 11.91
CA VAL A 104 -8.99 5.97 12.01
C VAL A 104 -9.29 4.67 12.75
N ASN A 105 -9.99 4.74 13.89
CA ASN A 105 -10.34 3.57 14.68
C ASN A 105 -11.28 2.62 13.91
N GLU A 106 -12.27 3.19 13.19
CA GLU A 106 -13.17 2.42 12.33
C GLU A 106 -12.39 1.71 11.21
N ALA A 107 -11.48 2.43 10.54
CA ALA A 107 -10.64 1.85 9.50
C ALA A 107 -9.74 0.72 10.03
N LEU A 108 -9.11 0.90 11.19
CA LEU A 108 -8.28 -0.12 11.83
C LEU A 108 -9.08 -1.39 12.16
N ALA A 109 -10.34 -1.24 12.61
CA ALA A 109 -11.21 -2.37 12.91
C ALA A 109 -11.56 -3.19 11.64
N THR A 110 -11.64 -2.55 10.46
CA THR A 110 -11.93 -3.28 9.19
C THR A 110 -10.76 -4.12 8.69
N VAL A 111 -9.53 -3.86 9.14
CA VAL A 111 -8.31 -4.56 8.71
C VAL A 111 -7.65 -5.31 9.87
N ASP A 112 -8.42 -5.67 10.89
CA ASP A 112 -7.88 -6.28 12.12
C ASP A 112 -7.15 -7.59 11.88
N ALA A 113 -7.55 -8.36 10.87
CA ALA A 113 -6.91 -9.61 10.48
C ALA A 113 -5.45 -9.43 9.95
N CYS A 114 -5.06 -8.25 9.48
CA CYS A 114 -3.70 -8.02 9.00
C CYS A 114 -2.71 -7.91 10.18
N PRO A 115 -1.64 -8.72 10.19
CA PRO A 115 -0.70 -8.78 11.32
C PRO A 115 0.14 -7.53 11.48
N VAL A 116 0.45 -6.83 10.39
CA VAL A 116 1.32 -5.63 10.40
C VAL A 116 0.55 -4.44 9.84
N LYS A 117 0.23 -3.51 10.73
CA LYS A 117 -0.43 -2.24 10.39
C LYS A 117 0.49 -1.08 10.73
N MET A 118 0.78 -0.25 9.75
CA MET A 118 1.56 0.97 9.89
C MET A 118 0.70 2.18 9.54
N MET A 119 1.02 3.35 10.10
CA MET A 119 0.32 4.59 9.78
C MET A 119 1.29 5.65 9.31
N VAL A 120 0.88 6.42 8.31
CA VAL A 120 1.57 7.60 7.81
C VAL A 120 0.65 8.81 7.95
N LEU A 121 1.12 9.83 8.66
CA LEU A 121 0.43 11.11 8.73
C LEU A 121 0.85 11.97 7.55
N ASN A 122 -0.04 12.11 6.59
CA ASN A 122 0.17 12.91 5.38
C ASN A 122 -0.31 14.35 5.57
N GLN A 123 0.26 15.29 4.82
CA GLN A 123 -0.08 16.71 4.83
C GLN A 123 0.06 17.37 6.22
N ALA A 124 0.91 16.83 7.09
CA ALA A 124 1.23 17.46 8.37
C ALA A 124 2.00 18.77 8.10
N ARG A 125 1.44 19.89 8.59
CA ARG A 125 2.15 21.17 8.57
C ARG A 125 3.05 21.23 9.79
N GLN A 126 4.36 21.26 9.60
CA GLN A 126 5.29 21.60 10.69
C GLN A 126 5.08 23.08 11.04
N SER A 127 4.60 23.35 12.25
CA SER A 127 4.62 24.71 12.77
C SER A 127 6.07 25.14 13.00
N ALA A 128 6.37 26.41 12.73
CA ALA A 128 7.74 26.94 12.90
C ALA A 128 8.26 26.79 14.35
N SER A 129 7.37 26.63 15.34
CA SER A 129 7.71 26.39 16.74
C SER A 129 8.22 24.97 17.03
N GLU A 130 7.86 23.97 16.20
CA GLU A 130 8.32 22.58 16.39
C GLU A 130 9.70 22.32 15.76
N ARG A 131 10.20 23.23 14.95
CA ARG A 131 11.55 23.16 14.36
C ARG A 131 12.69 23.25 15.37
N TYR A 132 12.42 23.72 16.59
CA TYR A 132 13.43 23.92 17.64
C TYR A 132 13.43 22.87 18.76
N GLY A 133 12.57 21.83 18.70
CA GLY A 133 12.30 20.97 19.84
C GLY A 133 12.84 19.53 19.82
N TYR A 134 13.35 19.00 18.71
CA TYR A 134 13.83 17.61 18.65
C TYR A 134 15.27 17.49 18.17
N GLY A 135 16.16 18.13 18.90
CA GLY A 135 17.58 17.81 18.88
C GLY A 135 17.86 16.70 19.92
N TYR A 136 17.78 15.43 19.52
CA TYR A 136 18.37 14.36 20.32
C TYR A 136 19.90 14.47 20.21
N GLY A 137 20.48 15.26 21.13
CA GLY A 137 21.90 15.30 21.37
C GLY A 137 22.36 14.03 22.09
N TYR A 138 22.82 13.03 21.36
CA TYR A 138 23.71 12.02 21.90
C TYR A 138 25.10 12.63 22.05
N GLY A 139 25.31 13.36 23.16
CA GLY A 139 26.62 13.82 23.59
C GLY A 139 27.35 12.69 24.34
N TYR A 140 28.22 11.96 23.68
CA TYR A 140 29.24 11.15 24.35
C TYR A 140 30.32 12.14 24.86
N GLY A 141 30.21 12.51 26.13
CA GLY A 141 31.28 13.21 26.82
C GLY A 141 32.38 12.26 27.23
N TYR A 142 33.52 12.29 26.54
CA TYR A 142 34.78 11.75 27.06
C TYR A 142 35.36 12.77 28.04
N GLY A 143 35.40 12.38 29.31
CA GLY A 143 36.13 13.09 30.32
C GLY A 143 37.64 12.98 30.07
N HIS A 144 38.31 14.11 29.97
CA HIS A 144 39.76 14.21 30.16
C HIS A 144 40.02 14.62 31.60
N GLU A 145 40.57 13.66 32.36
CA GLU A 145 41.34 13.99 33.59
C GLU A 145 42.68 14.55 33.17
N THR A 146 42.99 15.72 33.65
CA THR A 146 44.36 16.25 33.70
C THR A 146 44.74 16.57 35.12
N GLN A 147 45.89 16.03 35.48
CA GLN A 147 46.66 16.28 36.71
C GLN A 147 46.96 17.75 36.94
#